data_ad9f02a7f515878f947b29d9ee07cc05
#
_entry.id   ad9f02a7f515878f947b29d9ee07cc05
#
_cell.length_a   1.000
_cell.length_b   1.000
_cell.length_c   1.000
_cell.angle_alpha   90.00
_cell.angle_beta   90.00
_cell.angle_gamma   90.00
#
_symmetry.space_group_name_H-M   'P 1'
#
loop_
_entity.id
_entity.type
_entity.pdbx_description
1 polymer ?
#
loop_
_entity_poly.entity_id
_entity_poly.type
_entity_poly.pdbx_seq_one_letter_code
_entity_poly.pdbx_strand_id
1 'polypeptide(L)'
;MYFKHNWIESFSQLGSYPNFCKHCANLWNINQQITAKISSRFGADNIHFIDGFPIPVCRYARAKKRKNFKASAGFSYCAAKQEKYYGFRGHVVINLSGMITNYTFAPANYDERDVAPEIAQNIYGLLEADKGYIRPELKQYFRYHYLDLQTPYR
;
A
#
# COMPACT_ATOMS: atom_id res chain seq x y z
N MET A 1 -8.14 5.44 21.94
CA MET A 1 -6.89 4.95 21.36
C MET A 1 -6.82 3.44 21.57
N TYR A 2 -6.95 2.63 20.53
CA TYR A 2 -7.15 1.16 20.59
C TYR A 2 -6.13 0.42 21.47
N PHE A 3 -4.84 0.63 21.23
CA PHE A 3 -3.77 -0.05 21.98
C PHE A 3 -3.80 0.24 23.48
N LYS A 4 -4.14 1.47 23.90
CA LYS A 4 -4.19 1.86 25.30
C LYS A 4 -5.34 1.18 26.06
N HIS A 5 -6.43 0.81 25.38
CA HIS A 5 -7.56 0.12 26.01
C HIS A 5 -7.43 -1.39 26.00
N ASN A 6 -6.89 -1.96 24.91
CA ASN A 6 -6.92 -3.40 24.69
C ASN A 6 -5.58 -4.10 24.97
N TRP A 7 -4.47 -3.33 25.05
CA TRP A 7 -3.12 -3.87 25.14
C TRP A 7 -2.27 -3.12 26.18
N ILE A 8 -2.90 -2.62 27.25
CA ILE A 8 -2.23 -1.79 28.28
C ILE A 8 -1.07 -2.54 28.95
N GLU A 9 -1.20 -3.84 29.17
CA GLU A 9 -0.16 -4.65 29.78
C GLU A 9 1.09 -4.72 28.92
N SER A 10 0.93 -4.84 27.58
CA SER A 10 2.03 -4.89 26.62
C SER A 10 2.61 -3.50 26.29
N PHE A 11 1.81 -2.45 26.46
CA PHE A 11 2.14 -1.07 26.08
C PHE A 11 1.87 -0.06 27.21
N SER A 12 2.23 -0.41 28.44
CA SER A 12 1.98 0.38 29.64
C SER A 12 2.57 1.80 29.59
N GLN A 13 3.65 1.99 28.85
CA GLN A 13 4.35 3.29 28.71
C GLN A 13 4.04 4.00 27.40
N LEU A 14 2.97 3.66 26.71
CA LEU A 14 2.54 4.38 25.51
C LEU A 14 2.22 5.84 25.89
N GLY A 15 3.05 6.76 25.42
CA GLY A 15 2.87 8.19 25.59
C GLY A 15 1.64 8.74 24.86
N SER A 16 1.64 10.04 24.60
CA SER A 16 0.56 10.69 23.84
C SER A 16 0.50 10.19 22.40
N TYR A 17 -0.69 10.25 21.77
CA TYR A 17 -0.87 9.90 20.37
C TYR A 17 0.09 10.61 19.40
N PRO A 18 0.36 11.93 19.53
CA PRO A 18 1.35 12.60 18.70
C PRO A 18 2.76 12.02 18.84
N ASN A 19 3.18 11.68 20.06
CA ASN A 19 4.48 11.04 20.28
C ASN A 19 4.55 9.64 19.65
N PHE A 20 3.50 8.84 19.78
CA PHE A 20 3.41 7.55 19.12
C PHE A 20 3.57 7.68 17.60
N CYS A 21 2.83 8.61 16.96
CA CYS A 21 2.95 8.84 15.51
C CYS A 21 4.36 9.30 15.12
N LYS A 22 5.01 10.12 15.91
CA LYS A 22 6.38 10.58 15.69
C LYS A 22 7.38 9.42 15.77
N HIS A 23 7.23 8.55 16.76
CA HIS A 23 8.07 7.34 16.86
C HIS A 23 7.85 6.39 15.68
N CYS A 24 6.62 6.16 15.25
CA CYS A 24 6.34 5.35 14.06
C CYS A 24 7.01 5.94 12.81
N ALA A 25 6.96 7.25 12.63
CA ALA A 25 7.62 7.92 11.50
C ALA A 25 9.15 7.77 11.55
N ASN A 26 9.76 7.89 12.74
CA ASN A 26 11.20 7.73 12.91
C ASN A 26 11.67 6.27 12.70
N LEU A 27 10.79 5.30 12.92
CA LEU A 27 11.09 3.86 12.76
C LEU A 27 10.75 3.34 11.34
N TRP A 28 10.40 4.21 10.40
CA TRP A 28 10.01 3.81 9.06
C TRP A 28 11.01 2.86 8.39
N ASN A 29 12.29 3.22 8.37
CA ASN A 29 13.34 2.38 7.77
C ASN A 29 13.48 1.01 8.46
N ILE A 30 13.32 0.98 9.78
CA ILE A 30 13.38 -0.26 10.56
C ILE A 30 12.17 -1.15 10.20
N ASN A 31 10.98 -0.55 10.09
CA ASN A 31 9.77 -1.28 9.68
C ASN A 31 9.94 -1.90 8.29
N GLN A 32 10.50 -1.18 7.33
CA GLN A 32 10.78 -1.73 6.00
C GLN A 32 11.77 -2.91 6.06
N GLN A 33 12.86 -2.78 6.83
CA GLN A 33 13.84 -3.87 6.99
C GLN A 33 13.23 -5.10 7.67
N ILE A 34 12.40 -4.90 8.69
CA ILE A 34 11.69 -6.00 9.36
C ILE A 34 10.75 -6.69 8.38
N THR A 35 9.93 -5.93 7.64
CA THR A 35 9.01 -6.47 6.63
C THR A 35 9.77 -7.29 5.59
N ALA A 36 10.87 -6.77 5.05
CA ALA A 36 11.71 -7.48 4.08
C ALA A 36 12.30 -8.78 4.64
N LYS A 37 12.78 -8.77 5.88
CA LYS A 37 13.31 -9.98 6.55
C LYS A 37 12.22 -11.01 6.81
N ILE A 38 11.05 -10.59 7.26
CA ILE A 38 9.92 -11.50 7.48
C ILE A 38 9.47 -12.08 6.15
N SER A 39 9.31 -11.26 5.13
CA SER A 39 8.93 -11.69 3.79
C SER A 39 9.93 -12.70 3.21
N SER A 40 11.22 -12.45 3.29
CA SER A 40 12.25 -13.38 2.79
C SER A 40 12.27 -14.73 3.52
N ARG A 41 11.88 -14.76 4.80
CA ARG A 41 11.89 -15.98 5.61
C ARG A 41 10.60 -16.80 5.51
N PHE A 42 9.47 -16.15 5.35
CA PHE A 42 8.14 -16.76 5.41
C PHE A 42 7.31 -16.58 4.14
N GLY A 43 7.79 -15.77 3.20
CA GLY A 43 7.08 -15.43 1.97
C GLY A 43 7.52 -16.22 0.74
N ALA A 44 8.01 -17.46 0.92
CA ALA A 44 8.60 -18.27 -0.14
C ALA A 44 7.59 -18.92 -1.11
N ASP A 45 6.34 -18.50 -1.10
CA ASP A 45 5.38 -18.93 -2.12
C ASP A 45 5.46 -18.08 -3.39
N ASN A 46 5.14 -18.71 -4.53
CA ASN A 46 5.21 -18.08 -5.84
C ASN A 46 3.86 -17.51 -6.30
N ILE A 47 2.93 -17.28 -5.38
CA ILE A 47 1.59 -16.74 -5.66
C ILE A 47 1.40 -15.48 -4.83
N HIS A 48 1.13 -14.38 -5.52
CA HIS A 48 1.00 -13.07 -4.92
C HIS A 48 -0.29 -12.38 -5.38
N PHE A 49 -0.81 -11.50 -4.56
CA PHE A 49 -1.98 -10.68 -4.83
C PHE A 49 -1.61 -9.22 -4.63
N ILE A 50 -1.96 -8.37 -5.59
CA ILE A 50 -1.76 -6.93 -5.52
C ILE A 50 -3.11 -6.22 -5.45
N ASP A 51 -3.22 -5.25 -4.56
CA ASP A 51 -4.41 -4.40 -4.45
C ASP A 51 -4.06 -2.99 -4.01
N GLY A 52 -4.93 -2.04 -4.38
CA GLY A 52 -4.81 -0.63 -4.05
C GLY A 52 -5.99 -0.15 -3.19
N PHE A 53 -5.70 0.61 -2.13
CA PHE A 53 -6.72 1.16 -1.24
C PHE A 53 -6.54 2.66 -0.98
N PRO A 54 -7.64 3.43 -0.82
CA PRO A 54 -7.57 4.86 -0.60
C PRO A 54 -7.06 5.20 0.82
N ILE A 55 -6.15 6.19 0.91
CA ILE A 55 -5.67 6.78 2.16
C ILE A 55 -6.02 8.28 2.13
N PRO A 56 -7.24 8.66 2.54
CA PRO A 56 -7.67 10.05 2.51
C PRO A 56 -6.98 10.87 3.61
N VAL A 57 -6.33 11.96 3.19
CA VAL A 57 -5.86 13.01 4.11
C VAL A 57 -7.04 13.86 4.57
N CYS A 58 -7.94 14.19 3.64
CA CYS A 58 -9.17 14.90 3.93
C CYS A 58 -10.21 14.76 2.81
N ARG A 59 -11.46 15.16 3.10
CA ARG A 59 -12.51 15.27 2.09
C ARG A 59 -12.18 16.34 1.06
N TYR A 60 -12.62 16.14 -0.18
CA TYR A 60 -12.35 17.03 -1.32
C TYR A 60 -12.56 18.52 -1.02
N ALA A 61 -13.68 18.88 -0.41
CA ALA A 61 -14.01 20.27 -0.09
C ALA A 61 -13.01 20.96 0.86
N ARG A 62 -12.27 20.20 1.66
CA ARG A 62 -11.28 20.73 2.61
C ARG A 62 -9.86 20.79 2.03
N ALA A 63 -9.61 20.17 0.90
CA ALA A 63 -8.27 20.03 0.31
C ALA A 63 -7.62 21.38 0.02
N LYS A 64 -8.37 22.34 -0.54
CA LYS A 64 -7.86 23.70 -0.87
C LYS A 64 -7.34 24.47 0.35
N LYS A 65 -7.88 24.20 1.53
CA LYS A 65 -7.48 24.88 2.80
C LYS A 65 -6.36 24.16 3.54
N ARG A 66 -6.02 22.91 3.13
CA ARG A 66 -4.97 22.12 3.79
C ARG A 66 -3.61 22.44 3.18
N LYS A 67 -2.65 22.77 4.06
CA LYS A 67 -1.25 23.00 3.65
C LYS A 67 -0.42 21.70 3.65
N ASN A 68 -0.87 20.69 4.41
CA ASN A 68 -0.16 19.42 4.55
C ASN A 68 -0.25 18.61 3.26
N PHE A 69 0.88 18.04 2.85
CA PHE A 69 1.02 17.19 1.65
C PHE A 69 0.66 17.88 0.32
N LYS A 70 0.73 19.23 0.26
CA LYS A 70 0.29 20.00 -0.92
C LYS A 70 1.00 19.64 -2.21
N ALA A 71 2.25 19.16 -2.11
CA ALA A 71 3.06 18.73 -3.26
C ALA A 71 3.10 17.21 -3.45
N SER A 72 2.60 16.43 -2.49
CA SER A 72 2.78 14.97 -2.47
C SER A 72 1.48 14.19 -2.59
N ALA A 73 0.34 14.77 -2.23
CA ALA A 73 -0.95 14.11 -2.30
C ALA A 73 -1.71 14.52 -3.56
N GLY A 74 -2.61 13.64 -4.02
CA GLY A 74 -3.44 13.85 -5.21
C GLY A 74 -4.93 13.78 -4.93
N PHE A 75 -5.73 14.16 -5.92
CA PHE A 75 -7.18 14.02 -5.88
C PHE A 75 -7.61 12.73 -6.56
N SER A 76 -8.55 12.01 -5.97
CA SER A 76 -9.12 10.79 -6.55
C SER A 76 -10.56 10.57 -6.11
N TYR A 77 -11.15 9.50 -6.64
CA TYR A 77 -12.51 9.06 -6.35
C TYR A 77 -12.49 7.63 -5.82
N CYS A 78 -13.12 7.40 -4.68
CA CYS A 78 -13.32 6.07 -4.14
C CYS A 78 -14.70 5.56 -4.55
N ALA A 79 -14.75 4.62 -5.50
CA ALA A 79 -16.01 4.09 -6.04
C ALA A 79 -16.85 3.38 -4.97
N ALA A 80 -16.21 2.61 -4.08
CA ALA A 80 -16.89 1.89 -3.00
C ALA A 80 -17.61 2.81 -2.01
N LYS A 81 -17.07 4.03 -1.79
CA LYS A 81 -17.67 5.04 -0.90
C LYS A 81 -18.41 6.14 -1.65
N GLN A 82 -18.38 6.12 -2.98
CA GLN A 82 -18.92 7.17 -3.85
C GLN A 82 -18.46 8.58 -3.44
N GLU A 83 -17.21 8.71 -2.98
CA GLU A 83 -16.70 9.96 -2.41
C GLU A 83 -15.38 10.38 -3.10
N LYS A 84 -15.27 11.68 -3.42
CA LYS A 84 -14.03 12.30 -3.85
C LYS A 84 -13.18 12.63 -2.62
N TYR A 85 -11.89 12.31 -2.68
CA TYR A 85 -10.96 12.59 -1.60
C TYR A 85 -9.66 13.21 -2.12
N TYR A 86 -8.92 13.81 -1.20
CA TYR A 86 -7.56 14.26 -1.39
C TYR A 86 -6.64 13.46 -0.48
N GLY A 87 -5.61 12.85 -1.04
CA GLY A 87 -4.72 11.99 -0.25
C GLY A 87 -3.81 11.14 -1.10
N PHE A 88 -3.59 9.93 -0.61
CA PHE A 88 -2.74 8.92 -1.23
C PHE A 88 -3.57 7.67 -1.56
N ARG A 89 -2.96 6.81 -2.37
CA ARG A 89 -3.37 5.42 -2.54
C ARG A 89 -2.26 4.54 -1.99
N GLY A 90 -2.61 3.66 -1.07
CA GLY A 90 -1.73 2.61 -0.61
C GLY A 90 -1.82 1.43 -1.56
N HIS A 91 -0.70 0.82 -1.86
CA HIS A 91 -0.62 -0.41 -2.62
C HIS A 91 0.08 -1.45 -1.76
N VAL A 92 -0.45 -2.67 -1.76
CA VAL A 92 0.13 -3.79 -1.03
C VAL A 92 0.24 -5.00 -1.95
N VAL A 93 1.27 -5.79 -1.73
CA VAL A 93 1.35 -7.14 -2.25
C VAL A 93 1.36 -8.09 -1.06
N ILE A 94 0.49 -9.08 -1.12
CA ILE A 94 0.45 -10.17 -0.15
C ILE A 94 0.75 -11.49 -0.86
N ASN A 95 1.28 -12.44 -0.12
CA ASN A 95 1.46 -13.80 -0.60
C ASN A 95 0.23 -14.67 -0.31
N LEU A 96 0.25 -15.93 -0.74
CA LEU A 96 -0.84 -16.89 -0.54
C LEU A 96 -1.18 -17.10 0.96
N SER A 97 -0.19 -16.97 1.85
CA SER A 97 -0.37 -17.05 3.30
C SER A 97 -0.98 -15.78 3.92
N GLY A 98 -1.28 -14.75 3.11
CA GLY A 98 -1.84 -13.48 3.58
C GLY A 98 -0.80 -12.53 4.20
N MET A 99 0.49 -12.82 4.07
CA MET A 99 1.56 -11.96 4.56
C MET A 99 1.82 -10.82 3.59
N ILE A 100 1.92 -9.60 4.11
CA ILE A 100 2.36 -8.44 3.31
C ILE A 100 3.85 -8.62 2.98
N THR A 101 4.14 -8.77 1.69
CA THR A 101 5.51 -8.89 1.18
C THR A 101 6.08 -7.55 0.77
N ASN A 102 5.28 -6.72 0.10
CA ASN A 102 5.67 -5.38 -0.33
C ASN A 102 4.53 -4.39 -0.12
N TYR A 103 4.87 -3.11 0.06
CA TYR A 103 3.89 -2.03 0.10
C TYR A 103 4.53 -0.71 -0.33
N THR A 104 3.71 0.16 -0.93
CA THR A 104 4.10 1.53 -1.27
C THR A 104 2.93 2.49 -1.18
N PHE A 105 3.21 3.79 -1.23
CA PHE A 105 2.20 4.84 -1.21
C PHE A 105 2.45 5.79 -2.39
N ALA A 106 1.42 6.01 -3.20
CA ALA A 106 1.47 6.96 -4.30
C ALA A 106 0.44 8.08 -4.10
N PRO A 107 0.63 9.27 -4.71
CA PRO A 107 -0.43 10.28 -4.80
C PRO A 107 -1.71 9.66 -5.36
N ALA A 108 -2.88 10.00 -4.81
CA ALA A 108 -4.13 9.31 -5.15
C ALA A 108 -4.55 9.42 -6.63
N ASN A 109 -3.99 10.37 -7.39
CA ASN A 109 -4.22 10.56 -8.82
C ASN A 109 -3.30 9.73 -9.72
N TYR A 110 -2.35 8.98 -9.16
CA TYR A 110 -1.50 8.09 -9.95
C TYR A 110 -2.27 6.86 -10.38
N ASP A 111 -1.94 6.36 -11.57
CA ASP A 111 -2.50 5.11 -12.09
C ASP A 111 -1.88 3.92 -11.36
N GLU A 112 -2.69 2.97 -10.94
CA GLU A 112 -2.24 1.74 -10.26
C GLU A 112 -1.25 0.96 -11.10
N ARG A 113 -1.44 0.98 -12.43
CA ARG A 113 -0.59 0.30 -13.41
C ARG A 113 0.82 0.89 -13.51
N ASP A 114 0.99 2.16 -13.19
CA ASP A 114 2.30 2.83 -13.20
C ASP A 114 3.06 2.58 -11.90
N VAL A 115 2.35 2.29 -10.81
CA VAL A 115 2.92 1.94 -9.50
C VAL A 115 3.29 0.46 -9.40
N ALA A 116 2.58 -0.41 -10.13
CA ALA A 116 2.76 -1.86 -10.07
C ALA A 116 4.21 -2.34 -10.31
N PRO A 117 5.00 -1.81 -11.26
CA PRO A 117 6.39 -2.21 -11.45
C PRO A 117 7.29 -1.95 -10.23
N GLU A 118 7.06 -0.86 -9.51
CA GLU A 118 7.83 -0.52 -8.31
C GLU A 118 7.53 -1.49 -7.16
N ILE A 119 6.25 -1.74 -6.89
CA ILE A 119 5.86 -2.56 -5.75
C ILE A 119 6.10 -4.06 -5.99
N ALA A 120 6.13 -4.50 -7.25
CA ALA A 120 6.38 -5.89 -7.60
C ALA A 120 7.86 -6.22 -7.79
N GLN A 121 8.80 -5.34 -7.39
CA GLN A 121 10.23 -5.63 -7.44
C GLN A 121 10.59 -6.83 -6.55
N ASN A 122 11.44 -7.72 -7.09
CA ASN A 122 11.91 -8.94 -6.41
C ASN A 122 10.80 -9.95 -6.07
N ILE A 123 9.68 -9.90 -6.81
CA ILE A 123 8.60 -10.88 -6.75
C ILE A 123 8.64 -11.69 -8.04
N TYR A 124 8.41 -13.01 -7.93
CA TYR A 124 8.47 -13.95 -9.03
C TYR A 124 7.26 -14.90 -8.98
N GLY A 125 6.91 -15.50 -10.10
CA GLY A 125 5.82 -16.48 -10.18
C GLY A 125 4.52 -15.87 -10.67
N LEU A 126 3.42 -16.01 -9.92
CA LEU A 126 2.09 -15.55 -10.27
C LEU A 126 1.73 -14.28 -9.47
N LEU A 127 1.26 -13.25 -10.16
CA LEU A 127 0.70 -12.04 -9.55
C LEU A 127 -0.76 -11.89 -9.97
N GLU A 128 -1.68 -12.04 -9.04
CA GLU A 128 -3.10 -11.78 -9.26
C GLU A 128 -3.45 -10.34 -8.90
N ALA A 129 -4.21 -9.69 -9.79
CA ALA A 129 -4.62 -8.30 -9.63
C ALA A 129 -6.07 -8.09 -10.09
N ASP A 130 -6.70 -7.02 -9.65
CA ASP A 130 -8.03 -6.65 -10.10
C ASP A 130 -8.03 -6.08 -11.55
N LYS A 131 -9.22 -5.69 -12.05
CA LYS A 131 -9.39 -5.10 -13.39
C LYS A 131 -8.67 -3.78 -13.58
N GLY A 132 -8.33 -3.08 -12.51
CA GLY A 132 -7.58 -1.83 -12.53
C GLY A 132 -6.18 -1.99 -13.12
N TYR A 133 -5.61 -3.19 -13.04
CA TYR A 133 -4.26 -3.51 -13.55
C TYR A 133 -4.24 -4.04 -15.00
N ILE A 134 -5.37 -4.10 -15.70
CA ILE A 134 -5.42 -4.56 -17.10
C ILE A 134 -4.69 -3.56 -18.00
N ARG A 135 -3.49 -3.95 -18.48
CA ARG A 135 -2.68 -3.22 -19.45
C ARG A 135 -1.74 -4.20 -20.14
N PRO A 136 -1.82 -4.38 -21.48
CA PRO A 136 -0.98 -5.34 -22.20
C PRO A 136 0.52 -5.12 -21.99
N GLU A 137 0.97 -3.87 -22.00
CA GLU A 137 2.37 -3.48 -21.80
C GLU A 137 2.86 -3.86 -20.40
N LEU A 138 2.03 -3.70 -19.37
CA LEU A 138 2.34 -4.11 -18.00
C LEU A 138 2.49 -5.63 -17.90
N LYS A 139 1.60 -6.39 -18.56
CA LYS A 139 1.68 -7.85 -18.61
C LYS A 139 2.97 -8.32 -19.29
N GLN A 140 3.34 -7.68 -20.39
CA GLN A 140 4.59 -7.97 -21.10
C GLN A 140 5.82 -7.62 -20.25
N TYR A 141 5.81 -6.46 -19.59
CA TYR A 141 6.86 -6.05 -18.66
C TYR A 141 7.09 -7.08 -17.57
N PHE A 142 6.03 -7.52 -16.90
CA PHE A 142 6.15 -8.50 -15.82
C PHE A 142 6.63 -9.86 -16.30
N ARG A 143 6.19 -10.33 -17.46
CA ARG A 143 6.71 -11.59 -18.06
C ARG A 143 8.21 -11.54 -18.29
N TYR A 144 8.73 -10.42 -18.73
CA TYR A 144 10.17 -10.23 -18.89
C TYR A 144 10.92 -10.35 -17.55
N HIS A 145 10.26 -10.03 -16.44
CA HIS A 145 10.79 -10.14 -15.08
C HIS A 145 10.38 -11.43 -14.35
N TYR A 146 9.99 -12.47 -15.07
CA TYR A 146 9.59 -13.77 -14.51
C TYR A 146 8.38 -13.71 -13.57
N LEU A 147 7.46 -12.77 -13.81
CA LEU A 147 6.22 -12.60 -13.07
C LEU A 147 5.04 -12.68 -14.06
N ASP A 148 4.11 -13.61 -13.86
CA ASP A 148 2.91 -13.74 -14.70
C ASP A 148 1.74 -12.97 -14.07
N LEU A 149 1.39 -11.81 -14.65
CA LEU A 149 0.25 -11.00 -14.23
C LEU A 149 -1.05 -11.62 -14.73
N GLN A 150 -1.92 -12.02 -13.81
CA GLN A 150 -3.28 -12.48 -14.08
C GLN A 150 -4.29 -11.43 -13.61
N THR A 151 -5.25 -11.13 -14.46
CA THR A 151 -6.35 -10.21 -14.19
C THR A 151 -7.66 -10.83 -14.68
N PRO A 152 -8.81 -10.51 -14.06
CA PRO A 152 -10.10 -11.02 -14.55
C PRO A 152 -10.34 -10.63 -16.00
N TYR A 153 -10.97 -11.53 -16.76
CA TYR A 153 -11.41 -11.22 -18.13
C TYR A 153 -12.44 -10.06 -18.10
N ARG A 154 -12.40 -9.24 -19.15
CA ARG A 154 -13.44 -8.25 -19.41
C ARG A 154 -14.66 -8.90 -20.02
#